data_ee426ea792c951f039b01e1dc0122314
#
_entry.id   ee426ea792c951f039b01e1dc0122314
#
_cell.length_a   1.000
_cell.length_b   1.000
_cell.length_c   1.000
_cell.angle_alpha   90.00
_cell.angle_beta   90.00
_cell.angle_gamma   90.00
#
_symmetry.space_group_name_H-M   'P 1'
#
loop_
_entity.id
_entity.type
_entity.pdbx_description
1 polymer ?
#
loop_
_entity_poly.entity_id
_entity_poly.type
_entity_poly.pdbx_seq_one_letter_code
_entity_poly.pdbx_strand_id
1 'polypeptide(L)'
;VFERLAAHPGCTVLKHDRNRGKGAALKTAFRHLLEKYPAGSDFAGCVTADGDGQHLVKDILAAAETLRRHPESLVLGCRVFSGGKVPWKSRLGNNLTKFMFGSVLRIRVSDTQTGLRGIPADFMRTCLDLKGDRFEFETEMLLAARKTGTAIAENPIETVYFDENSGTHFHPVKDACRIYGVIFRYLFAEL
;
A
#
# COMPACT_ATOMS: atom_id res chain seq x y z
N VAL A 1 -19.32 1.21 12.77
CA VAL A 1 -18.41 2.17 12.13
C VAL A 1 -18.90 2.48 10.72
N PHE A 2 -19.05 1.49 9.84
CA PHE A 2 -19.40 1.69 8.42
C PHE A 2 -20.75 2.37 8.18
N GLU A 3 -21.79 2.08 8.98
CA GLU A 3 -23.08 2.76 8.89
C GLU A 3 -22.97 4.25 9.18
N ARG A 4 -22.18 4.62 10.19
CA ARG A 4 -21.91 6.04 10.52
C ARG A 4 -21.14 6.74 9.40
N LEU A 5 -20.16 6.05 8.78
CA LEU A 5 -19.41 6.59 7.63
C LEU A 5 -20.30 6.75 6.41
N ALA A 6 -21.20 5.80 6.14
CA ALA A 6 -22.13 5.88 5.02
C ALA A 6 -23.11 7.08 5.12
N ALA A 7 -23.43 7.48 6.35
CA ALA A 7 -24.27 8.65 6.60
C ALA A 7 -23.51 9.99 6.57
N HIS A 8 -22.16 9.96 6.50
CA HIS A 8 -21.36 11.18 6.52
C HIS A 8 -21.23 11.75 5.09
N PRO A 9 -21.51 13.07 4.88
CA PRO A 9 -21.32 13.72 3.59
C PRO A 9 -19.87 13.56 3.09
N GLY A 10 -19.72 13.20 1.82
CA GLY A 10 -18.40 13.01 1.19
C GLY A 10 -17.78 11.63 1.41
N CYS A 11 -18.40 10.74 2.21
CA CYS A 11 -17.96 9.35 2.37
C CYS A 11 -18.74 8.42 1.45
N THR A 12 -18.03 7.50 0.79
CA THR A 12 -18.63 6.39 0.02
C THR A 12 -18.18 5.07 0.66
N VAL A 13 -19.15 4.23 1.03
CA VAL A 13 -18.87 2.91 1.58
C VAL A 13 -19.08 1.85 0.50
N LEU A 14 -17.98 1.19 0.10
CA LEU A 14 -18.00 0.05 -0.82
C LEU A 14 -17.93 -1.25 -0.01
N LYS A 15 -18.87 -2.16 -0.22
CA LYS A 15 -18.99 -3.38 0.58
C LYS A 15 -18.89 -4.61 -0.30
N HIS A 16 -18.06 -5.58 0.12
CA HIS A 16 -18.08 -6.93 -0.45
C HIS A 16 -19.03 -7.83 0.33
N ASP A 17 -19.60 -8.82 -0.34
CA ASP A 17 -20.43 -9.86 0.25
C ASP A 17 -19.72 -10.71 1.30
N ARG A 18 -18.39 -10.86 1.11
CA ARG A 18 -17.48 -11.60 1.99
C ARG A 18 -16.09 -10.99 1.98
N ASN A 19 -15.26 -11.41 2.92
CA ASN A 19 -13.84 -10.99 2.93
C ASN A 19 -13.09 -11.55 1.71
N ARG A 20 -12.71 -10.67 0.79
CA ARG A 20 -11.95 -10.98 -0.43
C ARG A 20 -10.46 -10.64 -0.32
N GLY A 21 -10.07 -9.98 0.75
CA GLY A 21 -8.71 -9.53 1.02
C GLY A 21 -8.47 -8.05 0.73
N LYS A 22 -7.33 -7.54 1.24
CA LYS A 22 -6.95 -6.11 1.14
C LYS A 22 -6.77 -5.67 -0.32
N GLY A 23 -6.05 -6.46 -1.13
CA GLY A 23 -5.86 -6.16 -2.55
C GLY A 23 -7.16 -6.07 -3.33
N ALA A 24 -8.12 -7.00 -3.09
CA ALA A 24 -9.43 -6.95 -3.72
C ALA A 24 -10.21 -5.70 -3.30
N ALA A 25 -10.12 -5.28 -2.04
CA ALA A 25 -10.77 -4.06 -1.56
C ALA A 25 -10.18 -2.80 -2.23
N LEU A 26 -8.86 -2.73 -2.33
CA LEU A 26 -8.16 -1.64 -3.01
C LEU A 26 -8.52 -1.57 -4.50
N LYS A 27 -8.53 -2.71 -5.21
CA LYS A 27 -8.95 -2.76 -6.62
C LYS A 27 -10.39 -2.27 -6.80
N THR A 28 -11.28 -2.62 -5.88
CA THR A 28 -12.68 -2.15 -5.92
C THR A 28 -12.76 -0.63 -5.74
N ALA A 29 -11.98 -0.08 -4.80
CA ALA A 29 -11.90 1.36 -4.59
C ALA A 29 -11.27 2.08 -5.81
N PHE A 30 -10.21 1.54 -6.40
CA PHE A 30 -9.57 2.11 -7.59
C PHE A 30 -10.52 2.13 -8.78
N ARG A 31 -11.25 1.04 -9.02
CA ARG A 31 -12.25 0.98 -10.09
C ARG A 31 -13.32 2.04 -9.91
N HIS A 32 -13.89 2.15 -8.72
CA HIS A 32 -14.86 3.17 -8.39
C HIS A 32 -14.34 4.61 -8.62
N LEU A 33 -13.10 4.89 -8.19
CA LEU A 33 -12.48 6.20 -8.38
C LEU A 33 -12.22 6.50 -9.86
N LEU A 34 -11.72 5.54 -10.63
CA LEU A 34 -11.45 5.70 -12.06
C LEU A 34 -12.73 5.84 -12.90
N GLU A 35 -13.84 5.25 -12.47
CA GLU A 35 -15.16 5.45 -13.07
C GLU A 35 -15.69 6.86 -12.76
N LYS A 36 -15.53 7.31 -11.52
CA LYS A 36 -15.96 8.65 -11.07
C LYS A 36 -15.12 9.78 -11.67
N TYR A 37 -13.83 9.53 -11.86
CA TYR A 37 -12.85 10.48 -12.39
C TYR A 37 -12.18 9.88 -13.63
N PRO A 38 -12.78 10.05 -14.83
CA PRO A 38 -12.23 9.48 -16.06
C PRO A 38 -10.89 10.11 -16.44
N ALA A 39 -10.20 9.49 -17.38
CA ALA A 39 -8.95 10.01 -17.93
C ALA A 39 -9.13 11.42 -18.48
N GLY A 40 -8.17 12.30 -18.18
CA GLY A 40 -8.23 13.73 -18.53
C GLY A 40 -8.94 14.63 -17.53
N SER A 41 -9.46 14.08 -16.41
CA SER A 41 -9.90 14.89 -15.27
C SER A 41 -8.71 15.37 -14.43
N ASP A 42 -8.92 16.39 -13.59
CA ASP A 42 -7.90 16.93 -12.65
C ASP A 42 -7.59 15.99 -11.46
N PHE A 43 -7.96 14.73 -11.56
CA PHE A 43 -7.77 13.73 -10.53
C PHE A 43 -6.34 13.17 -10.55
N ALA A 44 -5.49 13.66 -9.66
CA ALA A 44 -4.10 13.22 -9.54
C ALA A 44 -3.95 11.76 -9.05
N GLY A 45 -4.87 11.29 -8.22
CA GLY A 45 -4.82 9.95 -7.63
C GLY A 45 -5.48 9.88 -6.27
N CYS A 46 -5.21 8.81 -5.52
CA CYS A 46 -5.75 8.62 -4.17
C CYS A 46 -4.67 8.30 -3.14
N VAL A 47 -4.99 8.52 -1.88
CA VAL A 47 -4.18 8.03 -0.74
C VAL A 47 -4.92 6.87 -0.09
N THR A 48 -4.23 5.75 0.10
CA THR A 48 -4.71 4.62 0.89
C THR A 48 -4.18 4.72 2.31
N ALA A 49 -5.00 4.30 3.28
CA ALA A 49 -4.60 4.17 4.67
C ALA A 49 -5.33 2.98 5.30
N ASP A 50 -4.69 2.32 6.27
CA ASP A 50 -5.31 1.23 7.02
C ASP A 50 -6.35 1.79 8.01
N GLY A 51 -7.44 1.07 8.21
CA GLY A 51 -8.54 1.49 9.08
C GLY A 51 -8.34 1.15 10.56
N ASP A 52 -7.13 0.78 10.97
CA ASP A 52 -6.75 0.40 12.33
C ASP A 52 -6.32 1.58 13.23
N GLY A 53 -6.28 2.79 12.67
CA GLY A 53 -5.92 4.01 13.38
C GLY A 53 -4.41 4.23 13.55
N GLN A 54 -3.56 3.40 12.96
CA GLN A 54 -2.10 3.54 13.08
C GLN A 54 -1.53 4.69 12.23
N HIS A 55 -2.27 5.16 11.24
CA HIS A 55 -1.88 6.29 10.38
C HIS A 55 -2.45 7.61 10.91
N LEU A 56 -1.58 8.55 11.21
CA LEU A 56 -1.98 9.89 11.67
C LEU A 56 -2.53 10.72 10.51
N VAL A 57 -3.52 11.55 10.79
CA VAL A 57 -4.13 12.43 9.78
C VAL A 57 -3.09 13.33 9.10
N LYS A 58 -2.12 13.87 9.87
CA LYS A 58 -1.02 14.69 9.32
C LYS A 58 -0.20 13.95 8.26
N ASP A 59 0.03 12.64 8.46
CA ASP A 59 0.82 11.81 7.55
C ASP A 59 0.03 11.47 6.27
N ILE A 60 -1.29 11.25 6.42
CA ILE A 60 -2.21 11.08 5.28
C ILE A 60 -2.24 12.35 4.43
N LEU A 61 -2.34 13.51 5.05
CA LEU A 61 -2.33 14.80 4.36
C LEU A 61 -0.97 15.08 3.69
N ALA A 62 0.13 14.75 4.35
CA ALA A 62 1.47 14.86 3.76
C ALA A 62 1.64 13.97 2.52
N ALA A 63 1.14 12.73 2.56
CA ALA A 63 1.14 11.84 1.41
C ALA A 63 0.28 12.40 0.25
N ALA A 64 -0.87 12.97 0.55
CA ALA A 64 -1.74 13.60 -0.44
C ALA A 64 -1.07 14.82 -1.09
N GLU A 65 -0.40 15.67 -0.30
CA GLU A 65 0.31 16.84 -0.82
C GLU A 65 1.52 16.41 -1.67
N THR A 66 2.24 15.36 -1.28
CA THR A 66 3.34 14.82 -2.10
C THR A 66 2.82 14.27 -3.41
N LEU A 67 1.70 13.53 -3.40
CA LEU A 67 1.07 13.03 -4.62
C LEU A 67 0.60 14.18 -5.53
N ARG A 68 0.06 15.26 -4.96
CA ARG A 68 -0.36 16.44 -5.70
C ARG A 68 0.82 17.13 -6.42
N ARG A 69 1.99 17.17 -5.76
CA ARG A 69 3.22 17.76 -6.34
C ARG A 69 3.91 16.86 -7.36
N HIS A 70 3.76 15.54 -7.17
CA HIS A 70 4.39 14.49 -7.98
C HIS A 70 3.33 13.48 -8.43
N PRO A 71 2.40 13.88 -9.32
CA PRO A 71 1.26 13.04 -9.73
C PRO A 71 1.68 11.82 -10.55
N GLU A 72 2.95 11.72 -10.95
CA GLU A 72 3.55 10.59 -11.64
C GLU A 72 4.21 9.57 -10.69
N SER A 73 4.32 9.89 -9.38
CA SER A 73 5.09 9.10 -8.42
C SER A 73 4.19 8.32 -7.47
N LEU A 74 4.52 7.03 -7.26
CA LEU A 74 3.98 6.23 -6.16
C LEU A 74 4.57 6.75 -4.84
N VAL A 75 3.75 7.31 -3.98
CA VAL A 75 4.18 7.84 -2.67
C VAL A 75 4.05 6.74 -1.61
N LEU A 76 5.09 6.54 -0.80
CA LEU A 76 5.10 5.61 0.32
C LEU A 76 5.25 6.35 1.64
N GLY A 77 4.35 6.12 2.58
CA GLY A 77 4.51 6.57 3.97
C GLY A 77 5.46 5.62 4.70
N CYS A 78 6.73 6.01 4.85
CA CYS A 78 7.76 5.14 5.41
C CYS A 78 7.94 5.37 6.91
N ARG A 79 7.77 4.33 7.71
CA ARG A 79 7.94 4.37 9.16
C ARG A 79 9.38 4.66 9.52
N VAL A 80 9.60 5.70 10.35
CA VAL A 80 10.91 6.01 10.90
C VAL A 80 11.13 5.13 12.13
N PHE A 81 11.93 4.09 11.99
CA PHE A 81 12.27 3.17 13.08
C PHE A 81 13.33 3.74 14.04
N SER A 82 13.32 5.03 14.32
CA SER A 82 14.24 5.70 15.24
C SER A 82 13.67 5.67 16.67
N GLY A 83 14.19 4.75 17.49
CA GLY A 83 14.09 4.78 18.94
C GLY A 83 12.80 4.14 19.52
N GLY A 84 12.94 2.94 20.08
CA GLY A 84 11.95 2.29 20.95
C GLY A 84 11.28 1.06 20.36
N LYS A 85 11.14 0.06 21.12
CA LYS A 85 10.29 -1.17 21.11
C LYS A 85 9.64 -1.61 19.79
N VAL A 86 10.38 -1.68 18.70
CA VAL A 86 9.91 -2.44 17.52
C VAL A 86 10.12 -3.93 17.82
N PRO A 87 9.08 -4.79 17.79
CA PRO A 87 9.24 -6.21 18.01
C PRO A 87 10.28 -6.78 17.04
N TRP A 88 11.25 -7.54 17.55
CA TRP A 88 12.38 -8.08 16.79
C TRP A 88 11.94 -8.91 15.57
N LYS A 89 10.80 -9.60 15.67
CA LYS A 89 10.20 -10.38 14.57
C LYS A 89 9.78 -9.48 13.40
N SER A 90 9.22 -8.29 13.68
CA SER A 90 8.87 -7.30 12.65
C SER A 90 10.12 -6.71 12.00
N ARG A 91 11.19 -6.47 12.79
CA ARG A 91 12.48 -6.00 12.25
C ARG A 91 13.13 -7.03 11.32
N LEU A 92 13.12 -8.32 11.70
CA LEU A 92 13.73 -9.38 10.91
C LEU A 92 12.99 -9.58 9.57
N GLY A 93 11.66 -9.64 9.58
CA GLY A 93 10.85 -9.76 8.37
C GLY A 93 11.04 -8.56 7.43
N ASN A 94 11.02 -7.34 7.97
CA ASN A 94 11.23 -6.15 7.16
C ASN A 94 12.66 -6.07 6.60
N ASN A 95 13.68 -6.46 7.37
CA ASN A 95 15.08 -6.45 6.90
C ASN A 95 15.32 -7.49 5.79
N LEU A 96 14.76 -8.69 5.91
CA LEU A 96 14.86 -9.71 4.85
C LEU A 96 14.17 -9.25 3.57
N THR A 97 12.97 -8.69 3.69
CA THR A 97 12.23 -8.15 2.55
C THR A 97 12.98 -6.96 1.93
N LYS A 98 13.51 -6.04 2.73
CA LYS A 98 14.36 -4.93 2.25
C LYS A 98 15.59 -5.43 1.50
N PHE A 99 16.27 -6.45 2.02
CA PHE A 99 17.43 -7.04 1.36
C PHE A 99 17.06 -7.61 0.00
N MET A 100 15.96 -8.35 -0.10
CA MET A 100 15.49 -8.90 -1.38
C MET A 100 15.09 -7.78 -2.35
N PHE A 101 14.35 -6.78 -1.90
CA PHE A 101 13.96 -5.65 -2.74
C PHE A 101 15.17 -4.83 -3.19
N GLY A 102 16.10 -4.52 -2.29
CA GLY A 102 17.29 -3.72 -2.58
C GLY A 102 18.31 -4.43 -3.46
N SER A 103 18.69 -5.65 -3.08
CA SER A 103 19.81 -6.38 -3.72
C SER A 103 19.38 -7.13 -4.97
N VAL A 104 18.18 -7.74 -4.96
CA VAL A 104 17.72 -8.60 -6.06
C VAL A 104 16.86 -7.79 -7.03
N LEU A 105 15.89 -7.05 -6.50
CA LEU A 105 14.93 -6.30 -7.32
C LEU A 105 15.39 -4.87 -7.63
N ARG A 106 16.50 -4.41 -7.06
CA ARG A 106 17.02 -3.05 -7.19
C ARG A 106 15.98 -1.95 -6.90
N ILE A 107 15.01 -2.25 -6.03
CA ILE A 107 14.02 -1.30 -5.51
C ILE A 107 14.50 -0.84 -4.15
N ARG A 108 14.94 0.41 -4.05
CA ARG A 108 15.43 0.99 -2.79
C ARG A 108 14.28 1.73 -2.13
N VAL A 109 13.62 1.07 -1.17
CA VAL A 109 12.56 1.65 -0.35
C VAL A 109 12.82 1.38 1.13
N SER A 110 12.49 2.35 1.98
CA SER A 110 12.72 2.27 3.42
C SER A 110 11.70 1.38 4.13
N ASP A 111 10.48 1.30 3.61
CA ASP A 111 9.42 0.45 4.13
C ASP A 111 8.60 -0.18 2.99
N THR A 112 8.74 -1.50 2.81
CA THR A 112 8.05 -2.25 1.75
C THR A 112 6.62 -2.65 2.12
N GLN A 113 6.26 -2.56 3.41
CA GLN A 113 5.00 -3.11 3.95
C GLN A 113 4.05 -2.02 4.47
N THR A 114 4.32 -0.76 4.15
CA THR A 114 3.44 0.34 4.54
C THR A 114 2.10 0.27 3.81
N GLY A 115 1.00 0.47 4.55
CA GLY A 115 -0.35 0.62 3.99
C GLY A 115 -0.70 2.06 3.60
N LEU A 116 0.08 3.05 4.06
CA LEU A 116 -0.10 4.45 3.68
C LEU A 116 0.61 4.70 2.35
N ARG A 117 -0.15 4.86 1.28
CA ARG A 117 0.37 5.08 -0.08
C ARG A 117 -0.42 6.14 -0.82
N GLY A 118 0.29 7.03 -1.51
CA GLY A 118 -0.29 7.91 -2.53
C GLY A 118 -0.14 7.24 -3.90
N ILE A 119 -1.24 7.00 -4.58
CA ILE A 119 -1.27 6.19 -5.80
C ILE A 119 -1.76 7.07 -6.95
N PRO A 120 -0.91 7.34 -7.95
CA PRO A 120 -1.28 8.10 -9.14
C PRO A 120 -2.47 7.49 -9.89
N ALA A 121 -3.30 8.33 -10.49
CA ALA A 121 -4.48 7.89 -11.24
C ALA A 121 -4.11 6.89 -12.36
N ASP A 122 -3.05 7.18 -13.11
CA ASP A 122 -2.60 6.28 -14.18
C ASP A 122 -2.03 4.97 -13.64
N PHE A 123 -1.33 5.03 -12.51
CA PHE A 123 -0.79 3.83 -11.88
C PHE A 123 -1.90 2.97 -11.25
N MET A 124 -3.03 3.54 -10.83
CA MET A 124 -4.20 2.76 -10.40
C MET A 124 -4.72 1.83 -11.50
N ARG A 125 -4.67 2.26 -12.77
CA ARG A 125 -5.06 1.42 -13.92
C ARG A 125 -4.17 0.17 -14.01
N THR A 126 -2.85 0.36 -13.89
CA THR A 126 -1.90 -0.76 -13.80
C THR A 126 -2.19 -1.68 -12.61
N CYS A 127 -2.56 -1.10 -11.47
CA CYS A 127 -2.87 -1.88 -10.27
C CYS A 127 -4.12 -2.76 -10.41
N LEU A 128 -5.06 -2.44 -11.29
CA LEU A 128 -6.24 -3.28 -11.54
C LEU A 128 -5.88 -4.63 -12.19
N ASP A 129 -4.78 -4.70 -12.94
CA ASP A 129 -4.32 -5.90 -13.64
C ASP A 129 -3.45 -6.82 -12.76
N LEU A 130 -3.08 -6.39 -11.55
CA LEU A 130 -2.30 -7.18 -10.60
C LEU A 130 -3.12 -8.37 -10.09
N LYS A 131 -2.47 -9.52 -9.90
CA LYS A 131 -3.17 -10.78 -9.56
C LYS A 131 -3.49 -10.90 -8.08
N GLY A 132 -2.66 -10.34 -7.18
CA GLY A 132 -2.81 -10.43 -5.75
C GLY A 132 -4.11 -9.80 -5.24
N ASP A 133 -4.81 -10.50 -4.37
CA ASP A 133 -6.06 -10.01 -3.75
C ASP A 133 -5.91 -9.75 -2.25
N ARG A 134 -4.76 -10.13 -1.65
CA ARG A 134 -4.50 -9.99 -0.22
C ARG A 134 -3.30 -9.06 0.03
N PHE A 135 -2.47 -9.36 1.03
CA PHE A 135 -1.31 -8.53 1.40
C PHE A 135 -0.19 -8.54 0.35
N GLU A 136 -0.09 -9.59 -0.47
CA GLU A 136 0.86 -9.67 -1.59
C GLU A 136 0.63 -8.57 -2.63
N PHE A 137 -0.58 -8.01 -2.72
CA PHE A 137 -0.91 -6.92 -3.64
C PHE A 137 -0.01 -5.70 -3.45
N GLU A 138 0.32 -5.36 -2.20
CA GLU A 138 1.22 -4.24 -1.90
C GLU A 138 2.64 -4.47 -2.40
N THR A 139 3.08 -5.73 -2.41
CA THR A 139 4.35 -6.15 -3.02
C THR A 139 4.28 -6.07 -4.54
N GLU A 140 3.20 -6.56 -5.14
CA GLU A 140 2.98 -6.48 -6.59
C GLU A 140 2.95 -5.03 -7.10
N MET A 141 2.40 -4.09 -6.32
CA MET A 141 2.46 -2.67 -6.66
C MET A 141 3.89 -2.14 -6.78
N LEU A 142 4.80 -2.50 -5.85
CA LEU A 142 6.20 -2.07 -5.93
C LEU A 142 6.91 -2.67 -7.15
N LEU A 143 6.65 -3.93 -7.46
CA LEU A 143 7.18 -4.61 -8.65
C LEU A 143 6.63 -4.00 -9.94
N ALA A 144 5.34 -3.67 -9.95
CA ALA A 144 4.70 -2.98 -11.08
C ALA A 144 5.27 -1.57 -11.28
N ALA A 145 5.47 -0.80 -10.21
CA ALA A 145 6.09 0.52 -10.29
C ALA A 145 7.47 0.45 -10.95
N ARG A 146 8.30 -0.53 -10.54
CA ARG A 146 9.59 -0.78 -11.20
C ARG A 146 9.43 -1.10 -12.68
N LYS A 147 8.53 -2.03 -13.03
CA LYS A 147 8.32 -2.49 -14.41
C LYS A 147 7.83 -1.37 -15.33
N THR A 148 6.98 -0.48 -14.82
CA THR A 148 6.43 0.65 -15.58
C THR A 148 7.33 1.89 -15.55
N GLY A 149 8.41 1.88 -14.75
CA GLY A 149 9.25 3.06 -14.54
C GLY A 149 8.59 4.14 -13.69
N THR A 150 7.50 3.81 -12.97
CA THR A 150 6.84 4.74 -12.05
C THR A 150 7.80 5.10 -10.91
N ALA A 151 8.10 6.38 -10.75
CA ALA A 151 8.96 6.87 -9.68
C ALA A 151 8.35 6.58 -8.31
N ILE A 152 9.20 6.39 -7.29
CA ILE A 152 8.77 6.19 -5.91
C ILE A 152 9.27 7.37 -5.07
N ALA A 153 8.35 8.03 -4.37
CA ALA A 153 8.63 9.07 -3.40
C ALA A 153 8.35 8.54 -1.99
N GLU A 154 9.22 8.83 -1.03
CA GLU A 154 9.06 8.40 0.36
C GLU A 154 8.76 9.59 1.27
N ASN A 155 7.70 9.46 2.07
CA ASN A 155 7.38 10.38 3.14
C ASN A 155 7.65 9.71 4.49
N PRO A 156 8.51 10.28 5.36
CA PRO A 156 8.65 9.77 6.72
C PRO A 156 7.33 9.95 7.49
N ILE A 157 6.89 8.90 8.15
CA ILE A 157 5.65 8.90 8.95
C ILE A 157 5.92 8.46 10.38
N GLU A 158 5.09 8.95 11.29
CA GLU A 158 5.04 8.47 12.67
C GLU A 158 4.10 7.26 12.73
N THR A 159 4.50 6.22 13.48
CA THR A 159 3.65 5.05 13.71
C THR A 159 3.14 5.09 15.13
N VAL A 160 1.83 5.05 15.29
CA VAL A 160 1.18 4.84 16.59
C VAL A 160 1.06 3.34 16.82
N TYR A 161 1.71 2.85 17.87
CA TYR A 161 1.56 1.46 18.32
C TYR A 161 0.52 1.43 19.43
N PHE A 162 -0.58 0.74 19.20
CA PHE A 162 -1.52 0.39 20.27
C PHE A 162 -1.03 -0.88 20.96
N ASP A 163 -1.03 -0.93 22.28
CA ASP A 163 -0.45 -2.01 23.10
C ASP A 163 -1.07 -3.40 22.89
N GLU A 164 -2.16 -3.50 22.15
CA GLU A 164 -2.78 -4.77 21.77
C GLU A 164 -2.93 -4.87 20.23
N ASN A 165 -1.94 -5.49 19.59
CA ASN A 165 -2.04 -5.91 18.17
C ASN A 165 -3.07 -7.06 17.95
N SER A 166 -4.20 -7.04 18.65
CA SER A 166 -5.26 -8.06 18.58
C SER A 166 -6.10 -8.00 17.29
N GLY A 167 -5.84 -7.03 16.40
CA GLY A 167 -6.64 -6.78 15.20
C GLY A 167 -5.98 -7.10 13.85
N THR A 168 -4.76 -7.64 13.81
CA THR A 168 -4.12 -7.92 12.52
C THR A 168 -4.63 -9.22 11.91
N HIS A 169 -5.31 -9.13 10.77
CA HIS A 169 -5.69 -10.29 9.94
C HIS A 169 -4.50 -10.87 9.13
N PHE A 170 -3.27 -10.47 9.44
CA PHE A 170 -2.05 -10.98 8.81
C PHE A 170 -1.67 -12.34 9.41
N HIS A 171 -1.60 -13.36 8.55
CA HIS A 171 -1.11 -14.69 8.93
C HIS A 171 0.38 -14.82 8.56
N PRO A 172 1.31 -14.75 9.54
CA PRO A 172 2.75 -14.59 9.27
C PRO A 172 3.32 -15.57 8.26
N VAL A 173 2.97 -16.85 8.33
CA VAL A 173 3.49 -17.88 7.42
C VAL A 173 2.81 -17.84 6.06
N LYS A 174 1.47 -17.82 6.03
CA LYS A 174 0.71 -17.90 4.77
C LYS A 174 0.92 -16.66 3.90
N ASP A 175 0.89 -15.47 4.51
CA ASP A 175 1.04 -14.23 3.77
C ASP A 175 2.51 -13.99 3.38
N ALA A 176 3.49 -14.40 4.21
CA ALA A 176 4.89 -14.42 3.81
C ALA A 176 5.12 -15.33 2.60
N CYS A 177 4.59 -16.56 2.59
CA CYS A 177 4.69 -17.46 1.44
C CYS A 177 4.11 -16.84 0.16
N ARG A 178 2.99 -16.11 0.24
CA ARG A 178 2.41 -15.40 -0.90
C ARG A 178 3.33 -14.28 -1.41
N ILE A 179 3.83 -13.46 -0.49
CA ILE A 179 4.75 -12.36 -0.83
C ILE A 179 6.01 -12.91 -1.52
N TYR A 180 6.66 -13.91 -0.93
CA TYR A 180 7.84 -14.51 -1.55
C TYR A 180 7.51 -15.22 -2.88
N GLY A 181 6.36 -15.87 -2.98
CA GLY A 181 5.89 -16.48 -4.23
C GLY A 181 5.70 -15.46 -5.36
N VAL A 182 5.27 -14.24 -5.04
CA VAL A 182 5.19 -13.12 -6.01
C VAL A 182 6.58 -12.68 -6.43
N ILE A 183 7.50 -12.48 -5.48
CA ILE A 183 8.88 -12.08 -5.77
C ILE A 183 9.58 -13.11 -6.66
N PHE A 184 9.46 -14.40 -6.34
CA PHE A 184 10.05 -15.46 -7.15
C PHE A 184 9.46 -15.50 -8.57
N ARG A 185 8.14 -15.43 -8.72
CA ARG A 185 7.50 -15.36 -10.04
C ARG A 185 8.00 -14.19 -10.88
N TYR A 186 8.18 -13.03 -10.25
CA TYR A 186 8.71 -11.86 -10.92
C TYR A 186 10.14 -12.11 -11.43
N LEU A 187 11.02 -12.65 -10.60
CA LEU A 187 12.40 -12.97 -10.97
C LEU A 187 12.51 -13.97 -12.11
N PHE A 188 11.66 -15.01 -12.11
CA PHE A 188 11.66 -16.01 -13.18
C PHE A 188 10.98 -15.52 -14.47
N ALA A 189 10.17 -14.48 -14.41
CA ALA A 189 9.56 -13.87 -15.60
C ALA A 189 10.47 -12.83 -16.27
N GLU A 190 11.51 -12.35 -15.57
CA GLU A 190 12.55 -11.46 -16.11
C GLU A 190 13.80 -12.23 -16.62
N LEU A 191 13.88 -13.55 -16.37
CA LEU A 191 14.88 -14.47 -16.93
C LEU A 191 14.39 -15.11 -18.23
#